data_c482688c848e99c681593121554bd608
#
_entry.id   c482688c848e99c681593121554bd608
#
_cell.length_a   1.000
_cell.length_b   1.000
_cell.length_c   1.000
_cell.angle_alpha   90.00
_cell.angle_beta   90.00
_cell.angle_gamma   90.00
#
_symmetry.space_group_name_H-M   'P 1'
#
loop_
_entity.id
_entity.type
_entity.pdbx_description
1 polymer ?
#
loop_
_entity_poly.entity_id
_entity_poly.type
_entity_poly.pdbx_seq_one_letter_code
_entity_poly.pdbx_strand_id
1 'polypeptide(L)'
;NLCDDRYATIPRPLGSEDAFHYTMGNLPNPKSASILLKLLQSYLNEPTTQQRSKLYNELKGMAFAEYCDPFIEALDQNDINSVAFDLARRFFYNADGREQVKFALLLFGMYGMEKICQQEPDLWQDLLRIAHCEEFTFAFLYSCRVTNFSPQNAIWELIRCTSGWGKVFSITDCHCRDEEERLWLLQNGPDIDVEYPPLSVKFIRETHLEEHLAQPLNYAQYKSAVIIVGNYLIMLNHFPAEVIEEQFNISDIHLNKLLTCLIEQAEAHVSKPEDVLDLISYVTALQQLCDEQNHMQLTLNQCHEQIAACEKIIYRKDWQPEIENNLIKDDKLDYQLCNLAVELDIDVWPRLFDFWLAHPDETPLFPYLLSYEGEGRSERVLRQIEADLPRYCVEQNDLLVPLRYLNTHPGESDAIICAALESIFDLPRGIACGIVDDWGPEFITPAIRRSLIKARQLSNNDVVTARIDCLLAGKHFDIGKFLNKRK
;
A
#
# COMPACT_ATOMS: atom_id res chain seq x y z
N ASN A 1 9.65 24.85 -2.31
CA ASN A 1 10.10 23.47 -2.54
C ASN A 1 10.89 23.05 -1.30
N LEU A 2 10.25 22.24 -0.44
CA LEU A 2 10.92 21.64 0.69
C LEU A 2 11.84 20.52 0.18
N CYS A 3 13.13 20.58 0.47
CA CYS A 3 14.13 19.57 0.11
C CYS A 3 14.35 18.64 1.29
N ASP A 4 14.29 17.33 1.03
CA ASP A 4 14.73 16.33 1.98
C ASP A 4 15.55 15.27 1.24
N ASP A 5 16.86 15.24 1.51
CA ASP A 5 17.80 14.34 0.81
C ASP A 5 17.54 12.85 1.11
N ARG A 6 16.76 12.51 2.14
CA ARG A 6 16.39 11.13 2.47
C ARG A 6 15.53 10.48 1.39
N TYR A 7 14.79 11.26 0.62
CA TYR A 7 13.85 10.77 -0.42
C TYR A 7 14.40 10.87 -1.84
N ALA A 8 15.65 11.28 -2.02
CA ALA A 8 16.22 11.51 -3.35
C ALA A 8 16.33 10.27 -4.23
N THR A 9 16.24 9.07 -3.66
CA THR A 9 16.52 7.80 -4.38
C THR A 9 15.31 6.92 -4.65
N ILE A 10 14.18 7.09 -3.95
CA ILE A 10 12.96 6.29 -4.16
C ILE A 10 11.75 7.21 -4.06
N PRO A 11 10.98 7.43 -5.14
CA PRO A 11 9.73 8.16 -5.06
C PRO A 11 8.73 7.37 -4.19
N ARG A 12 8.36 7.92 -3.05
CA ARG A 12 7.32 7.38 -2.16
C ARG A 12 6.11 8.31 -2.20
N PRO A 13 4.89 7.80 -2.03
CA PRO A 13 3.72 8.64 -1.84
C PRO A 13 3.94 9.62 -0.67
N LEU A 14 3.44 10.84 -0.82
CA LEU A 14 3.52 11.83 0.25
C LEU A 14 2.81 11.32 1.51
N GLY A 15 3.36 11.61 2.70
CA GLY A 15 2.84 11.11 3.97
C GLY A 15 3.12 9.65 4.28
N SER A 16 3.73 8.89 3.35
CA SER A 16 3.96 7.45 3.53
C SER A 16 4.95 7.11 4.64
N GLU A 17 5.87 8.01 4.99
CA GLU A 17 6.81 7.78 6.10
C GLU A 17 6.07 7.79 7.43
N ASP A 18 5.25 8.81 7.68
CA ASP A 18 4.44 8.89 8.89
C ASP A 18 3.42 7.73 8.93
N ALA A 19 2.82 7.39 7.77
CA ALA A 19 1.92 6.27 7.65
C ALA A 19 2.58 4.95 8.00
N PHE A 20 3.78 4.67 7.48
CA PHE A 20 4.53 3.46 7.78
C PHE A 20 4.76 3.31 9.29
N HIS A 21 5.21 4.38 9.97
CA HIS A 21 5.41 4.36 11.41
C HIS A 21 4.10 4.19 12.18
N TYR A 22 3.03 4.88 11.75
CA TYR A 22 1.72 4.81 12.37
C TYR A 22 1.05 3.43 12.22
N THR A 23 1.14 2.83 11.03
CA THR A 23 0.44 1.58 10.70
C THR A 23 1.22 0.33 11.10
N MET A 24 2.55 0.37 11.04
CA MET A 24 3.42 -0.77 11.37
C MET A 24 3.79 -0.83 12.85
N GLY A 25 3.30 0.12 13.66
CA GLY A 25 3.58 0.15 15.10
C GLY A 25 5.07 0.21 15.41
N ASN A 26 5.85 0.92 14.59
CA ASN A 26 7.26 1.10 14.86
C ASN A 26 7.43 1.75 16.22
N LEU A 27 8.27 1.13 17.04
CA LEU A 27 8.53 1.59 18.39
C LEU A 27 8.97 3.05 18.39
N PRO A 28 8.35 3.90 19.24
CA PRO A 28 8.78 5.27 19.44
C PRO A 28 10.29 5.32 19.71
N ASN A 29 10.95 6.36 19.24
CA ASN A 29 12.37 6.56 19.48
C ASN A 29 12.60 7.57 20.63
N PRO A 30 12.64 7.12 21.90
CA PRO A 30 12.80 8.01 23.06
C PRO A 30 14.14 8.77 23.05
N LYS A 31 15.16 8.24 22.35
CA LYS A 31 16.45 8.92 22.22
C LYS A 31 16.33 10.19 21.38
N SER A 32 15.67 10.09 20.21
CA SER A 32 15.39 11.24 19.35
C SER A 32 14.59 12.30 20.09
N ALA A 33 13.51 11.90 20.77
CA ALA A 33 12.70 12.79 21.59
C ALA A 33 13.52 13.48 22.69
N SER A 34 14.37 12.74 23.42
CA SER A 34 15.24 13.29 24.47
C SER A 34 16.27 14.31 23.94
N ILE A 35 16.81 14.08 22.75
CA ILE A 35 17.72 15.03 22.09
C ILE A 35 16.99 16.33 21.75
N LEU A 36 15.83 16.20 21.09
CA LEU A 36 15.01 17.36 20.71
C LEU A 36 14.56 18.16 21.92
N LEU A 37 14.14 17.48 22.99
CA LEU A 37 13.74 18.11 24.25
C LEU A 37 14.87 18.96 24.84
N LYS A 38 16.07 18.40 24.95
CA LYS A 38 17.26 19.14 25.46
C LYS A 38 17.60 20.35 24.59
N LEU A 39 17.52 20.19 23.27
CA LEU A 39 17.80 21.29 22.34
C LEU A 39 16.73 22.38 22.42
N LEU A 40 15.46 22.01 22.55
CA LEU A 40 14.37 22.95 22.74
C LEU A 40 14.53 23.70 24.08
N GLN A 41 14.75 23.01 25.19
CA GLN A 41 14.95 23.61 26.50
C GLN A 41 16.17 24.56 26.49
N SER A 42 17.28 24.17 25.84
CA SER A 42 18.45 25.05 25.67
C SER A 42 18.08 26.31 24.89
N TYR A 43 17.27 26.22 23.85
CA TYR A 43 16.79 27.38 23.10
C TYR A 43 15.85 28.26 23.92
N LEU A 44 14.92 27.65 24.67
CA LEU A 44 13.95 28.39 25.49
C LEU A 44 14.65 29.17 26.62
N ASN A 45 15.72 28.63 27.18
CA ASN A 45 16.53 29.29 28.19
C ASN A 45 17.38 30.43 27.61
N GLU A 46 17.91 30.25 26.39
CA GLU A 46 18.76 31.24 25.71
C GLU A 46 18.44 31.24 24.21
N PRO A 47 17.48 32.07 23.74
CA PRO A 47 16.97 32.03 22.37
C PRO A 47 17.93 32.66 21.36
N THR A 48 19.07 32.03 21.15
CA THR A 48 20.09 32.45 20.20
C THR A 48 19.95 31.79 18.83
N THR A 49 20.52 32.42 17.81
CA THR A 49 20.58 31.83 16.44
C THR A 49 21.37 30.52 16.45
N GLN A 50 22.40 30.40 17.31
CA GLN A 50 23.17 29.15 17.40
C GLN A 50 22.33 27.98 17.93
N GLN A 51 21.57 28.17 19.00
CA GLN A 51 20.72 27.14 19.58
C GLN A 51 19.62 26.73 18.59
N ARG A 52 19.00 27.72 17.92
CA ARG A 52 18.02 27.47 16.87
C ARG A 52 18.60 26.64 15.73
N SER A 53 19.82 26.97 15.26
CA SER A 53 20.45 26.22 14.17
C SER A 53 20.80 24.78 14.56
N LYS A 54 21.18 24.53 15.82
CA LYS A 54 21.40 23.15 16.31
C LYS A 54 20.12 22.33 16.25
N LEU A 55 19.02 22.87 16.79
CA LEU A 55 17.72 22.21 16.76
C LEU A 55 17.25 21.96 15.31
N TYR A 56 17.38 22.96 14.45
CA TYR A 56 17.03 22.89 13.05
C TYR A 56 17.76 21.76 12.30
N ASN A 57 19.07 21.64 12.54
CA ASN A 57 19.89 20.63 11.86
C ASN A 57 19.63 19.21 12.39
N GLU A 58 19.36 19.09 13.70
CA GLU A 58 19.04 17.78 14.28
C GLU A 58 17.74 17.20 13.70
N LEU A 59 16.73 18.04 13.47
CA LEU A 59 15.45 17.62 12.86
C LEU A 59 15.61 17.02 11.46
N LYS A 60 16.66 17.40 10.70
CA LYS A 60 16.87 16.87 9.33
C LYS A 60 17.07 15.35 9.27
N GLY A 61 17.53 14.72 10.34
CA GLY A 61 17.79 13.28 10.42
C GLY A 61 16.69 12.46 11.09
N MET A 62 15.57 13.08 11.47
CA MET A 62 14.51 12.46 12.26
C MET A 62 13.22 12.34 11.46
N ALA A 63 12.38 11.34 11.78
CA ALA A 63 11.02 11.21 11.27
C ALA A 63 10.03 11.61 12.36
N PHE A 64 9.03 12.43 11.99
CA PHE A 64 8.04 12.99 12.92
C PHE A 64 7.37 11.91 13.78
N ALA A 65 6.87 10.87 13.15
CA ALA A 65 6.14 9.80 13.83
C ALA A 65 7.00 8.98 14.81
N GLU A 66 8.35 9.03 14.71
CA GLU A 66 9.22 8.34 15.66
C GLU A 66 9.36 9.07 17.00
N TYR A 67 9.30 10.40 16.99
CA TYR A 67 9.58 11.18 18.18
C TYR A 67 8.37 11.88 18.80
N CYS A 68 7.26 12.05 18.09
CA CYS A 68 6.17 12.91 18.53
C CYS A 68 5.57 12.47 19.88
N ASP A 69 5.21 11.20 20.07
CA ASP A 69 4.64 10.67 21.30
C ASP A 69 5.62 10.81 22.50
N PRO A 70 6.86 10.24 22.44
CA PRO A 70 7.76 10.35 23.57
C PRO A 70 8.24 11.79 23.83
N PHE A 71 8.18 12.69 22.83
CA PHE A 71 8.49 14.10 23.01
C PHE A 71 7.41 14.80 23.84
N ILE A 72 6.12 14.53 23.54
CA ILE A 72 4.98 15.10 24.30
C ILE A 72 4.97 14.56 25.72
N GLU A 73 5.17 13.25 25.88
CA GLU A 73 5.21 12.62 27.22
C GLU A 73 6.31 13.19 28.11
N ALA A 74 7.46 13.55 27.52
CA ALA A 74 8.61 14.04 28.27
C ALA A 74 8.61 15.56 28.51
N LEU A 75 7.77 16.33 27.80
CA LEU A 75 7.72 17.79 27.88
C LEU A 75 6.61 18.22 28.81
N ASP A 76 6.93 19.06 29.81
CA ASP A 76 5.90 19.76 30.59
C ASP A 76 5.19 20.81 29.70
N GLN A 77 3.86 20.72 29.57
CA GLN A 77 3.09 21.68 28.78
C GLN A 77 3.30 23.15 29.24
N ASN A 78 3.66 23.36 30.49
CA ASN A 78 3.98 24.68 31.04
C ASN A 78 5.28 25.28 30.45
N ASP A 79 6.13 24.46 29.84
CA ASP A 79 7.37 24.94 29.20
C ASP A 79 7.08 25.60 27.83
N ILE A 80 5.91 25.39 27.25
CA ILE A 80 5.53 25.99 25.97
C ILE A 80 4.98 27.41 26.20
N ASN A 81 5.87 28.37 26.02
CA ASN A 81 5.62 29.79 26.19
C ASN A 81 5.65 30.54 24.83
N SER A 82 5.61 31.89 24.89
CA SER A 82 5.67 32.73 23.69
C SER A 82 6.95 32.54 22.87
N VAL A 83 8.07 32.18 23.51
CA VAL A 83 9.35 31.93 22.81
C VAL A 83 9.28 30.67 21.98
N ALA A 84 8.62 29.60 22.49
CA ALA A 84 8.37 28.38 21.73
C ALA A 84 7.39 28.66 20.55
N PHE A 85 6.36 29.47 20.77
CA PHE A 85 5.44 29.87 19.73
C PHE A 85 6.13 30.67 18.61
N ASP A 86 7.00 31.63 18.97
CA ASP A 86 7.79 32.37 17.99
C ASP A 86 8.78 31.48 17.21
N LEU A 87 9.35 30.47 17.87
CA LEU A 87 10.17 29.45 17.20
C LEU A 87 9.34 28.67 16.19
N ALA A 88 8.18 28.19 16.60
CA ALA A 88 7.25 27.47 15.72
C ALA A 88 6.90 28.32 14.49
N ARG A 89 6.53 29.59 14.68
CA ARG A 89 6.27 30.50 13.55
C ARG A 89 7.47 30.62 12.61
N ARG A 90 8.66 30.74 13.15
CA ARG A 90 9.89 30.86 12.34
C ARG A 90 10.15 29.59 11.52
N PHE A 91 10.00 28.41 12.12
CA PHE A 91 10.17 27.15 11.41
C PHE A 91 9.07 26.97 10.36
N PHE A 92 7.82 27.22 10.71
CA PHE A 92 6.69 27.10 9.81
C PHE A 92 6.83 27.93 8.52
N TYR A 93 7.21 29.20 8.64
CA TYR A 93 7.30 30.11 7.50
C TYR A 93 8.63 30.12 6.77
N ASN A 94 9.71 29.66 7.37
CA ASN A 94 11.06 29.83 6.81
C ASN A 94 11.88 28.55 6.69
N ALA A 95 11.34 27.39 7.09
CA ALA A 95 12.06 26.14 6.93
C ALA A 95 12.08 25.68 5.46
N ASP A 96 13.17 25.04 5.07
CA ASP A 96 13.36 24.37 3.78
C ASP A 96 13.18 22.84 3.88
N GLY A 97 13.07 22.30 5.09
CA GLY A 97 12.87 20.88 5.37
C GLY A 97 11.48 20.56 5.92
N ARG A 98 10.98 19.36 5.63
CA ARG A 98 9.66 18.89 6.05
C ARG A 98 9.56 18.71 7.56
N GLU A 99 10.58 18.10 8.16
CA GLU A 99 10.56 17.76 9.58
C GLU A 99 10.56 19.00 10.47
N GLN A 100 11.19 20.09 10.03
CA GLN A 100 11.15 21.37 10.75
C GLN A 100 9.73 21.96 10.74
N VAL A 101 8.99 21.80 9.62
CA VAL A 101 7.59 22.24 9.54
C VAL A 101 6.69 21.33 10.41
N LYS A 102 6.88 20.01 10.37
CA LYS A 102 6.14 19.06 11.23
C LYS A 102 6.40 19.34 12.73
N PHE A 103 7.65 19.62 13.08
CA PHE A 103 7.99 20.01 14.46
C PHE A 103 7.35 21.35 14.86
N ALA A 104 7.26 22.32 13.94
CA ALA A 104 6.53 23.56 14.19
C ALA A 104 5.04 23.31 14.44
N LEU A 105 4.41 22.41 13.66
CA LEU A 105 3.03 21.98 13.89
C LEU A 105 2.85 21.39 15.29
N LEU A 106 3.78 20.52 15.73
CA LEU A 106 3.77 19.94 17.07
C LEU A 106 3.82 21.01 18.17
N LEU A 107 4.71 21.99 18.04
CA LEU A 107 4.81 23.10 18.99
C LEU A 107 3.52 23.96 19.00
N PHE A 108 2.89 24.19 17.86
CA PHE A 108 1.59 24.83 17.80
C PHE A 108 0.51 24.01 18.49
N GLY A 109 0.53 22.67 18.31
CA GLY A 109 -0.34 21.75 19.03
C GLY A 109 -0.22 21.91 20.53
N MET A 110 1.00 21.90 21.05
CA MET A 110 1.28 22.05 22.47
C MET A 110 0.95 23.46 23.02
N TYR A 111 1.06 24.51 22.19
CA TYR A 111 0.62 25.88 22.56
C TYR A 111 -0.91 25.96 22.62
N GLY A 112 -1.61 25.16 21.80
CA GLY A 112 -3.06 25.02 21.73
C GLY A 112 -3.64 25.38 20.38
N MET A 113 -3.93 24.38 19.57
CA MET A 113 -4.53 24.57 18.23
C MET A 113 -5.90 25.23 18.28
N GLU A 114 -6.72 24.92 19.29
CA GLU A 114 -8.01 25.59 19.49
C GLU A 114 -7.85 27.08 19.72
N LYS A 115 -6.89 27.47 20.57
CA LYS A 115 -6.56 28.88 20.83
C LYS A 115 -6.09 29.59 19.55
N ILE A 116 -5.26 28.93 18.75
CA ILE A 116 -4.82 29.47 17.46
C ILE A 116 -6.00 29.65 16.52
N CYS A 117 -6.86 28.66 16.42
CA CYS A 117 -8.08 28.72 15.60
C CYS A 117 -8.98 29.93 15.95
N GLN A 118 -9.10 30.23 17.25
CA GLN A 118 -9.97 31.32 17.75
C GLN A 118 -9.31 32.69 17.71
N GLN A 119 -8.00 32.78 17.96
CA GLN A 119 -7.30 34.05 18.20
C GLN A 119 -6.38 34.49 17.07
N GLU A 120 -5.96 33.58 16.20
CA GLU A 120 -4.98 33.81 15.13
C GLU A 120 -5.51 33.26 13.80
N PRO A 121 -6.61 33.80 13.26
CA PRO A 121 -7.34 33.25 12.11
C PRO A 121 -6.45 33.12 10.86
N ASP A 122 -5.53 34.04 10.62
CA ASP A 122 -4.63 34.03 9.48
C ASP A 122 -3.65 32.85 9.60
N LEU A 123 -3.06 32.67 10.79
CA LEU A 123 -2.19 31.52 11.06
C LEU A 123 -2.95 30.20 10.93
N TRP A 124 -4.18 30.12 11.46
CA TRP A 124 -5.03 28.95 11.31
C TRP A 124 -5.27 28.57 9.84
N GLN A 125 -5.57 29.55 9.00
CA GLN A 125 -5.74 29.33 7.56
C GLN A 125 -4.45 28.85 6.89
N ASP A 126 -3.28 29.35 7.30
CA ASP A 126 -2.00 28.90 6.78
C ASP A 126 -1.67 27.48 7.24
N LEU A 127 -1.98 27.12 8.50
CA LEU A 127 -1.84 25.74 9.03
C LEU A 127 -2.76 24.76 8.28
N LEU A 128 -4.00 25.15 8.00
CA LEU A 128 -4.90 24.32 7.23
C LEU A 128 -4.45 24.17 5.78
N ARG A 129 -3.96 25.26 5.17
CA ARG A 129 -3.43 25.21 3.79
C ARG A 129 -2.23 24.27 3.64
N ILE A 130 -1.30 24.23 4.61
CA ILE A 130 -0.18 23.28 4.57
C ILE A 130 -0.68 21.85 4.77
N ALA A 131 -1.71 21.64 5.59
CA ALA A 131 -2.32 20.34 5.84
C ALA A 131 -3.04 19.75 4.61
N HIS A 132 -3.37 20.54 3.59
CA HIS A 132 -3.85 20.03 2.30
C HIS A 132 -2.75 19.26 1.53
N CYS A 133 -1.48 19.42 1.88
CA CYS A 133 -0.42 18.57 1.38
C CYS A 133 -0.31 17.32 2.25
N GLU A 134 -0.48 16.15 1.67
CA GLU A 134 -0.51 14.85 2.34
C GLU A 134 0.67 14.60 3.29
N GLU A 135 1.83 15.18 2.97
CA GLU A 135 3.04 15.12 3.79
C GLU A 135 2.85 15.74 5.19
N PHE A 136 1.93 16.71 5.34
CA PHE A 136 1.74 17.44 6.59
C PHE A 136 0.40 17.16 7.27
N THR A 137 -0.51 16.45 6.60
CA THR A 137 -1.85 16.16 7.12
C THR A 137 -1.78 15.44 8.46
N PHE A 138 -0.94 14.39 8.56
CA PHE A 138 -0.77 13.65 9.81
C PHE A 138 -0.29 14.55 10.94
N ALA A 139 0.78 15.32 10.73
CA ALA A 139 1.35 16.19 11.75
C ALA A 139 0.36 17.29 12.20
N PHE A 140 -0.46 17.83 11.29
CA PHE A 140 -1.51 18.79 11.63
C PHE A 140 -2.59 18.15 12.50
N LEU A 141 -3.15 17.02 12.09
CA LEU A 141 -4.18 16.30 12.84
C LEU A 141 -3.66 15.82 14.20
N TYR A 142 -2.44 15.29 14.22
CA TYR A 142 -1.78 14.92 15.46
C TYR A 142 -1.64 16.10 16.42
N SER A 143 -1.26 17.26 15.91
CA SER A 143 -1.13 18.49 16.71
C SER A 143 -2.46 18.98 17.27
N CYS A 144 -3.56 18.76 16.56
CA CYS A 144 -4.91 19.02 17.09
C CYS A 144 -5.24 18.05 18.26
N ARG A 145 -4.90 16.76 18.10
CA ARG A 145 -5.14 15.72 19.13
C ARG A 145 -4.39 15.97 20.44
N VAL A 146 -3.19 16.57 20.40
CA VAL A 146 -2.38 16.88 21.60
C VAL A 146 -3.19 17.61 22.68
N THR A 147 -4.10 18.48 22.28
CA THR A 147 -4.97 19.24 23.21
C THR A 147 -6.44 18.81 23.15
N ASN A 148 -6.70 17.59 22.65
CA ASN A 148 -8.07 17.06 22.46
C ASN A 148 -8.96 17.98 21.62
N PHE A 149 -8.38 18.78 20.74
CA PHE A 149 -9.11 19.63 19.81
C PHE A 149 -9.45 18.87 18.55
N SER A 150 -10.73 18.78 18.21
CA SER A 150 -11.23 18.08 17.02
C SER A 150 -11.97 19.03 16.10
N PRO A 151 -11.28 19.76 15.22
CA PRO A 151 -11.88 20.75 14.33
C PRO A 151 -12.60 20.07 13.14
N GLN A 152 -13.80 19.52 13.36
CA GLN A 152 -14.50 18.71 12.38
C GLN A 152 -14.70 19.41 11.02
N ASN A 153 -14.93 20.73 10.97
CA ASN A 153 -15.02 21.44 9.70
C ASN A 153 -13.71 21.39 8.90
N ALA A 154 -12.55 21.54 9.57
CA ALA A 154 -11.26 21.44 8.93
C ALA A 154 -10.95 19.99 8.51
N ILE A 155 -11.30 19.00 9.34
CA ILE A 155 -11.14 17.58 9.02
C ILE A 155 -11.96 17.24 7.76
N TRP A 156 -13.21 17.66 7.69
CA TRP A 156 -14.06 17.45 6.51
C TRP A 156 -13.55 18.20 5.27
N GLU A 157 -12.93 19.36 5.42
CA GLU A 157 -12.24 20.05 4.33
C GLU A 157 -11.06 19.21 3.82
N LEU A 158 -10.23 18.68 4.72
CA LEU A 158 -9.10 17.82 4.37
C LEU A 158 -9.56 16.54 3.65
N ILE A 159 -10.61 15.85 4.12
CA ILE A 159 -11.16 14.67 3.44
C ILE A 159 -11.53 14.96 1.97
N ARG A 160 -12.05 16.17 1.71
CA ARG A 160 -12.48 16.58 0.35
C ARG A 160 -11.34 17.05 -0.54
N CYS A 161 -10.23 17.51 0.03
CA CYS A 161 -9.13 18.15 -0.70
C CYS A 161 -7.85 17.32 -0.76
N THR A 162 -7.72 16.27 0.06
CA THR A 162 -6.56 15.39 0.05
C THR A 162 -6.86 14.06 -0.64
N SER A 163 -5.80 13.38 -1.07
CA SER A 163 -5.82 12.00 -1.57
C SER A 163 -4.93 11.11 -0.71
N GLY A 164 -4.67 9.89 -1.13
CA GLY A 164 -3.68 9.01 -0.52
C GLY A 164 -3.72 8.98 1.01
N TRP A 165 -2.56 9.07 1.64
CA TRP A 165 -2.42 9.02 3.11
C TRP A 165 -3.04 10.23 3.82
N GLY A 166 -3.05 11.41 3.19
CA GLY A 166 -3.72 12.58 3.77
C GLY A 166 -5.21 12.33 3.99
N LYS A 167 -5.88 11.69 3.02
CA LYS A 167 -7.30 11.31 3.12
C LYS A 167 -7.52 10.23 4.18
N VAL A 168 -6.63 9.21 4.25
CA VAL A 168 -6.68 8.15 5.28
C VAL A 168 -6.62 8.75 6.68
N PHE A 169 -5.65 9.61 6.98
CA PHE A 169 -5.53 10.24 8.29
C PHE A 169 -6.73 11.11 8.64
N SER A 170 -7.25 11.86 7.66
CA SER A 170 -8.41 12.73 7.87
C SER A 170 -9.69 11.92 8.16
N ILE A 171 -9.90 10.79 7.47
CA ILE A 171 -11.04 9.90 7.74
C ILE A 171 -10.88 9.23 9.11
N THR A 172 -9.67 8.86 9.51
CA THR A 172 -9.43 8.30 10.84
C THR A 172 -9.92 9.23 11.96
N ASP A 173 -9.78 10.55 11.80
CA ASP A 173 -10.16 11.56 12.79
C ASP A 173 -11.56 12.15 12.57
N CYS A 174 -12.25 11.81 11.48
CA CYS A 174 -13.59 12.38 11.20
C CYS A 174 -14.67 11.76 12.10
N HIS A 175 -15.74 12.54 12.31
CA HIS A 175 -17.00 12.08 12.85
C HIS A 175 -18.14 12.64 12.00
N CYS A 176 -19.06 11.77 11.59
CA CYS A 176 -20.25 12.19 10.87
C CYS A 176 -21.27 12.76 11.86
N ARG A 177 -21.65 14.01 11.64
CA ARG A 177 -22.57 14.76 12.52
C ARG A 177 -24.04 14.53 12.16
N ASP A 178 -24.29 14.19 10.92
CA ASP A 178 -25.63 14.02 10.36
C ASP A 178 -25.64 12.99 9.22
N GLU A 179 -26.81 12.73 8.69
CA GLU A 179 -27.06 11.77 7.62
C GLU A 179 -26.45 12.21 6.28
N GLU A 180 -26.39 13.49 6.00
CA GLU A 180 -25.78 14.02 4.77
C GLU A 180 -24.28 13.72 4.74
N GLU A 181 -23.58 13.90 5.85
CA GLU A 181 -22.17 13.56 5.99
C GLU A 181 -21.93 12.06 5.89
N ARG A 182 -22.79 11.21 6.50
CA ARG A 182 -22.71 9.74 6.38
C ARG A 182 -22.82 9.28 4.94
N LEU A 183 -23.84 9.74 4.23
CA LEU A 183 -24.06 9.40 2.83
C LEU A 183 -22.95 9.92 1.93
N TRP A 184 -22.45 11.12 2.21
CA TRP A 184 -21.31 11.66 1.47
C TRP A 184 -20.05 10.82 1.70
N LEU A 185 -19.75 10.46 2.95
CA LEU A 185 -18.60 9.64 3.31
C LEU A 185 -18.72 8.23 2.70
N LEU A 186 -19.90 7.62 2.76
CA LEU A 186 -20.17 6.35 2.12
C LEU A 186 -19.89 6.41 0.62
N GLN A 187 -20.32 7.44 -0.07
CA GLN A 187 -20.22 7.52 -1.53
C GLN A 187 -18.83 7.95 -2.01
N ASN A 188 -18.09 8.79 -1.28
CA ASN A 188 -16.85 9.42 -1.75
C ASN A 188 -15.62 9.07 -0.90
N GLY A 189 -15.84 8.51 0.28
CA GLY A 189 -14.75 8.18 1.20
C GLY A 189 -13.84 7.08 0.71
N PRO A 190 -14.36 5.93 0.24
CA PRO A 190 -13.57 4.77 -0.15
C PRO A 190 -12.69 4.93 -1.38
N ASP A 191 -12.90 5.98 -2.18
CA ASP A 191 -12.02 6.33 -3.30
C ASP A 191 -10.70 6.92 -2.77
N ILE A 192 -9.74 6.03 -2.51
CA ILE A 192 -8.43 6.35 -1.92
C ILE A 192 -7.34 5.61 -2.71
N ASP A 193 -6.29 6.35 -3.14
CA ASP A 193 -5.19 5.83 -3.96
C ASP A 193 -4.19 4.93 -3.19
N VAL A 194 -4.43 4.67 -1.91
CA VAL A 194 -3.58 3.81 -1.07
C VAL A 194 -4.41 2.73 -0.39
N GLU A 195 -3.85 1.54 -0.31
CA GLU A 195 -4.48 0.42 0.37
C GLU A 195 -4.21 0.50 1.88
N TYR A 196 -5.28 0.70 2.65
CA TYR A 196 -5.25 0.62 4.11
C TYR A 196 -6.53 -0.08 4.63
N PRO A 197 -6.57 -1.42 4.59
CA PRO A 197 -7.76 -2.20 4.96
C PRO A 197 -8.35 -1.88 6.33
N PRO A 198 -7.57 -1.56 7.39
CA PRO A 198 -8.14 -1.22 8.70
C PRO A 198 -9.07 0.00 8.71
N LEU A 199 -8.98 0.89 7.70
CA LEU A 199 -9.89 2.03 7.59
C LEU A 199 -11.35 1.60 7.36
N SER A 200 -11.59 0.38 6.89
CA SER A 200 -12.93 -0.20 6.71
C SER A 200 -13.75 -0.20 8.00
N VAL A 201 -13.11 -0.44 9.14
CA VAL A 201 -13.76 -0.40 10.46
C VAL A 201 -14.34 0.99 10.73
N LYS A 202 -13.56 2.03 10.43
CA LYS A 202 -14.01 3.43 10.58
C LYS A 202 -15.16 3.74 9.65
N PHE A 203 -15.08 3.32 8.38
CA PHE A 203 -16.18 3.50 7.42
C PHE A 203 -17.45 2.80 7.90
N ILE A 204 -17.40 1.53 8.29
CA ILE A 204 -18.57 0.78 8.74
C ILE A 204 -19.30 1.52 9.87
N ARG A 205 -18.56 2.05 10.85
CA ARG A 205 -19.11 2.75 12.00
C ARG A 205 -19.63 4.12 11.66
N GLU A 206 -18.80 4.96 11.05
CA GLU A 206 -19.16 6.37 10.78
C GLU A 206 -20.29 6.51 9.77
N THR A 207 -20.37 5.59 8.80
CA THR A 207 -21.44 5.61 7.81
C THR A 207 -22.70 4.84 8.26
N HIS A 208 -22.68 4.18 9.43
CA HIS A 208 -23.73 3.24 9.83
C HIS A 208 -24.08 2.23 8.73
N LEU A 209 -23.03 1.60 8.15
CA LEU A 209 -23.15 0.82 6.92
C LEU A 209 -24.20 -0.31 7.01
N GLU A 210 -24.34 -0.96 8.18
CA GLU A 210 -25.34 -2.01 8.39
C GLU A 210 -26.79 -1.52 8.20
N GLU A 211 -27.06 -0.27 8.58
CA GLU A 211 -28.38 0.36 8.46
C GLU A 211 -28.64 0.77 7.01
N HIS A 212 -27.63 1.30 6.33
CA HIS A 212 -27.73 1.68 4.93
C HIS A 212 -27.91 0.47 4.01
N LEU A 213 -27.18 -0.62 4.24
CA LEU A 213 -27.29 -1.85 3.46
C LEU A 213 -28.70 -2.50 3.59
N ALA A 214 -29.42 -2.26 4.67
CA ALA A 214 -30.79 -2.72 4.86
C ALA A 214 -31.82 -1.90 4.01
N GLN A 215 -31.40 -0.85 3.32
CA GLN A 215 -32.21 -0.02 2.42
C GLN A 215 -31.66 -0.12 1.00
N PRO A 216 -32.50 0.09 -0.05
CA PRO A 216 -32.00 0.10 -1.42
C PRO A 216 -30.95 1.18 -1.63
N LEU A 217 -29.76 0.78 -2.05
CA LEU A 217 -28.65 1.67 -2.39
C LEU A 217 -28.70 2.08 -3.87
N ASN A 218 -28.19 3.27 -4.20
CA ASN A 218 -27.86 3.55 -5.58
C ASN A 218 -26.54 2.85 -5.98
N TYR A 219 -26.23 2.78 -7.27
CA TYR A 219 -25.05 2.06 -7.76
C TYR A 219 -23.72 2.57 -7.17
N ALA A 220 -23.54 3.88 -7.01
CA ALA A 220 -22.33 4.45 -6.44
C ALA A 220 -22.16 4.07 -4.96
N GLN A 221 -23.22 4.14 -4.18
CA GLN A 221 -23.23 3.70 -2.78
C GLN A 221 -22.94 2.20 -2.65
N TYR A 222 -23.56 1.39 -3.54
CA TYR A 222 -23.30 -0.05 -3.59
C TYR A 222 -21.81 -0.34 -3.87
N LYS A 223 -21.21 0.28 -4.90
CA LYS A 223 -19.77 0.09 -5.21
C LYS A 223 -18.88 0.49 -4.04
N SER A 224 -19.19 1.56 -3.36
CA SER A 224 -18.45 1.97 -2.16
C SER A 224 -18.61 0.99 -1.00
N ALA A 225 -19.82 0.48 -0.77
CA ALA A 225 -20.06 -0.55 0.24
C ALA A 225 -19.27 -1.83 -0.07
N VAL A 226 -19.21 -2.22 -1.35
CA VAL A 226 -18.36 -3.33 -1.83
C VAL A 226 -16.90 -3.11 -1.45
N ILE A 227 -16.33 -1.95 -1.72
CA ILE A 227 -14.94 -1.64 -1.36
C ILE A 227 -14.73 -1.70 0.17
N ILE A 228 -15.65 -1.13 0.95
CA ILE A 228 -15.54 -1.11 2.41
C ILE A 228 -15.55 -2.54 2.99
N VAL A 229 -16.52 -3.38 2.59
CA VAL A 229 -16.64 -4.75 3.10
C VAL A 229 -15.51 -5.62 2.58
N GLY A 230 -15.06 -5.43 1.33
CA GLY A 230 -13.89 -6.11 0.77
C GLY A 230 -12.62 -5.82 1.58
N ASN A 231 -12.34 -4.55 1.87
CA ASN A 231 -11.22 -4.16 2.72
C ASN A 231 -11.35 -4.73 4.14
N TYR A 232 -12.56 -4.83 4.68
CA TYR A 232 -12.78 -5.45 5.98
C TYR A 232 -12.43 -6.96 5.96
N LEU A 233 -12.81 -7.69 4.92
CA LEU A 233 -12.41 -9.09 4.72
C LEU A 233 -10.89 -9.24 4.57
N ILE A 234 -10.25 -8.35 3.79
CA ILE A 234 -8.78 -8.32 3.65
C ILE A 234 -8.12 -8.10 5.02
N MET A 235 -8.63 -7.18 5.82
CA MET A 235 -8.11 -6.95 7.17
C MET A 235 -8.20 -8.22 8.03
N LEU A 236 -9.34 -8.91 8.02
CA LEU A 236 -9.54 -10.13 8.80
C LEU A 236 -8.61 -11.26 8.37
N ASN A 237 -8.22 -11.33 7.09
CA ASN A 237 -7.32 -12.35 6.55
C ASN A 237 -5.83 -12.05 6.85
N HIS A 238 -5.44 -10.79 6.92
CA HIS A 238 -4.01 -10.43 6.96
C HIS A 238 -3.50 -10.04 8.35
N PHE A 239 -4.40 -9.72 9.28
CA PHE A 239 -3.99 -9.31 10.63
C PHE A 239 -4.34 -10.39 11.64
N PRO A 240 -3.45 -10.67 12.63
CA PRO A 240 -3.76 -11.58 13.73
C PRO A 240 -5.00 -11.12 14.50
N ALA A 241 -5.81 -12.07 14.94
CA ALA A 241 -7.05 -11.84 15.66
C ALA A 241 -6.88 -10.93 16.89
N GLU A 242 -5.81 -11.20 17.65
CA GLU A 242 -5.49 -10.45 18.86
C GLU A 242 -5.19 -8.97 18.55
N VAL A 243 -4.51 -8.70 17.43
CA VAL A 243 -4.19 -7.33 16.97
C VAL A 243 -5.46 -6.60 16.55
N ILE A 244 -6.36 -7.30 15.84
CA ILE A 244 -7.64 -6.73 15.40
C ILE A 244 -8.50 -6.34 16.61
N GLU A 245 -8.66 -7.22 17.58
CA GLU A 245 -9.46 -6.96 18.78
C GLU A 245 -8.84 -5.86 19.66
N GLU A 246 -7.53 -5.89 19.87
CA GLU A 246 -6.84 -4.90 20.69
C GLU A 246 -6.87 -3.50 20.09
N GLN A 247 -6.66 -3.37 18.77
CA GLN A 247 -6.56 -2.09 18.11
C GLN A 247 -7.90 -1.53 17.64
N PHE A 248 -8.82 -2.38 17.19
CA PHE A 248 -10.04 -1.94 16.50
C PHE A 248 -11.33 -2.31 17.25
N ASN A 249 -11.31 -3.25 18.21
CA ASN A 249 -12.46 -3.68 19.02
C ASN A 249 -13.72 -3.91 18.18
N ILE A 250 -13.65 -4.86 17.22
CA ILE A 250 -14.67 -5.07 16.19
C ILE A 250 -15.94 -5.81 16.65
N SER A 251 -16.15 -5.99 17.95
CA SER A 251 -17.28 -6.75 18.53
C SER A 251 -18.67 -6.20 18.18
N ASP A 252 -18.75 -4.94 17.79
CA ASP A 252 -19.99 -4.24 17.38
C ASP A 252 -20.30 -4.40 15.89
N ILE A 253 -19.40 -4.99 15.09
CA ILE A 253 -19.59 -5.20 13.66
C ILE A 253 -20.10 -6.62 13.38
N HIS A 254 -21.22 -6.72 12.66
CA HIS A 254 -21.86 -8.01 12.36
C HIS A 254 -21.60 -8.42 10.90
N LEU A 255 -20.42 -9.03 10.65
CA LEU A 255 -19.97 -9.37 9.29
C LEU A 255 -20.99 -10.20 8.51
N ASN A 256 -21.61 -11.22 9.12
CA ASN A 256 -22.60 -12.04 8.42
C ASN A 256 -23.79 -11.20 7.92
N LYS A 257 -24.24 -10.23 8.72
CA LYS A 257 -25.33 -9.32 8.33
C LYS A 257 -24.90 -8.38 7.20
N LEU A 258 -23.70 -7.81 7.31
CA LEU A 258 -23.14 -6.95 6.26
C LEU A 258 -23.07 -7.68 4.92
N LEU A 259 -22.52 -8.90 4.90
CA LEU A 259 -22.41 -9.73 3.71
C LEU A 259 -23.78 -10.09 3.14
N THR A 260 -24.72 -10.58 3.97
CA THR A 260 -26.06 -10.94 3.53
C THR A 260 -26.74 -9.76 2.83
N CYS A 261 -26.80 -8.59 3.49
CA CYS A 261 -27.44 -7.43 2.90
C CYS A 261 -26.73 -6.94 1.63
N LEU A 262 -25.38 -6.97 1.61
CA LEU A 262 -24.61 -6.54 0.44
C LEU A 262 -24.83 -7.47 -0.76
N ILE A 263 -24.88 -8.79 -0.56
CA ILE A 263 -25.12 -9.78 -1.61
C ILE A 263 -26.57 -9.65 -2.14
N GLU A 264 -27.55 -9.37 -1.27
CA GLU A 264 -28.92 -9.06 -1.70
C GLU A 264 -28.95 -7.82 -2.61
N GLN A 265 -28.20 -6.77 -2.29
CA GLN A 265 -28.06 -5.60 -3.16
C GLN A 265 -27.34 -5.94 -4.48
N ALA A 266 -26.37 -6.87 -4.45
CA ALA A 266 -25.64 -7.30 -5.65
C ALA A 266 -26.56 -7.91 -6.72
N GLU A 267 -27.66 -8.58 -6.35
CA GLU A 267 -28.63 -9.11 -7.32
C GLU A 267 -29.20 -8.01 -8.24
N ALA A 268 -29.37 -6.79 -7.73
CA ALA A 268 -29.90 -5.66 -8.48
C ALA A 268 -28.81 -4.84 -9.23
N HIS A 269 -27.60 -4.80 -8.69
CA HIS A 269 -26.55 -3.90 -9.17
C HIS A 269 -25.50 -4.56 -10.07
N VAL A 270 -25.21 -5.84 -9.89
CA VAL A 270 -24.26 -6.57 -10.74
C VAL A 270 -24.85 -6.73 -12.13
N SER A 271 -24.43 -5.92 -13.06
CA SER A 271 -24.94 -5.93 -14.43
C SER A 271 -23.83 -5.97 -15.49
N LYS A 272 -22.60 -5.69 -15.08
CA LYS A 272 -21.42 -5.61 -15.93
C LYS A 272 -20.37 -6.63 -15.47
N PRO A 273 -19.45 -7.04 -16.37
CA PRO A 273 -18.36 -7.93 -16.03
C PRO A 273 -17.50 -7.42 -14.86
N GLU A 274 -17.22 -6.10 -14.78
CA GLU A 274 -16.38 -5.51 -13.75
C GLU A 274 -16.99 -5.65 -12.34
N ASP A 275 -18.33 -5.70 -12.23
CA ASP A 275 -19.02 -5.90 -10.95
C ASP A 275 -18.85 -7.34 -10.42
N VAL A 276 -18.59 -8.29 -11.32
CA VAL A 276 -18.39 -9.71 -10.95
C VAL A 276 -17.06 -9.92 -10.25
N LEU A 277 -16.01 -9.18 -10.62
CA LEU A 277 -14.69 -9.27 -9.97
C LEU A 277 -14.76 -8.99 -8.47
N ASP A 278 -15.59 -8.05 -8.05
CA ASP A 278 -15.77 -7.73 -6.63
C ASP A 278 -16.32 -8.96 -5.86
N LEU A 279 -17.30 -9.66 -6.44
CA LEU A 279 -17.87 -10.86 -5.82
C LEU A 279 -16.90 -12.03 -5.82
N ILE A 280 -16.09 -12.20 -6.87
CA ILE A 280 -15.01 -13.19 -6.93
C ILE A 280 -13.99 -12.93 -5.83
N SER A 281 -13.59 -11.66 -5.65
CA SER A 281 -12.68 -11.27 -4.55
C SER A 281 -13.26 -11.63 -3.17
N TYR A 282 -14.57 -11.51 -2.99
CA TYR A 282 -15.24 -11.93 -1.75
C TYR A 282 -15.21 -13.43 -1.56
N VAL A 283 -15.49 -14.20 -2.61
CA VAL A 283 -15.41 -15.68 -2.57
C VAL A 283 -14.01 -16.10 -2.15
N THR A 284 -12.98 -15.54 -2.77
CA THR A 284 -11.56 -15.82 -2.44
C THR A 284 -11.24 -15.47 -0.98
N ALA A 285 -11.64 -14.28 -0.53
CA ALA A 285 -11.40 -13.84 0.84
C ALA A 285 -12.16 -14.71 1.88
N LEU A 286 -13.38 -15.13 1.59
CA LEU A 286 -14.15 -16.01 2.46
C LEU A 286 -13.57 -17.43 2.48
N GLN A 287 -13.05 -17.94 1.36
CA GLN A 287 -12.34 -19.24 1.31
C GLN A 287 -11.10 -19.21 2.18
N GLN A 288 -10.29 -18.14 2.12
CA GLN A 288 -9.11 -17.96 2.99
C GLN A 288 -9.51 -17.96 4.48
N LEU A 289 -10.58 -17.24 4.86
CA LEU A 289 -11.09 -17.27 6.24
C LEU A 289 -11.50 -18.68 6.69
N CYS A 290 -12.06 -19.51 5.78
CA CYS A 290 -12.39 -20.89 6.07
C CYS A 290 -11.15 -21.75 6.32
N ASP A 291 -10.11 -21.60 5.49
CA ASP A 291 -8.92 -22.44 5.51
C ASP A 291 -8.03 -22.13 6.74
N GLU A 292 -7.91 -20.88 7.11
CA GLU A 292 -7.08 -20.44 8.23
C GLU A 292 -7.72 -20.68 9.61
N GLN A 293 -8.97 -21.17 9.66
CA GLN A 293 -9.76 -21.32 10.90
C GLN A 293 -9.86 -20.02 11.72
N ASN A 294 -9.66 -18.90 11.09
CA ASN A 294 -9.70 -17.58 11.71
C ASN A 294 -11.14 -17.07 11.82
N HIS A 295 -11.98 -17.81 12.56
CA HIS A 295 -13.44 -17.62 12.62
C HIS A 295 -13.89 -16.57 13.63
N MET A 296 -13.25 -15.40 13.64
CA MET A 296 -13.60 -14.37 14.63
C MET A 296 -15.05 -13.90 14.53
N GLN A 297 -15.64 -13.84 13.33
CA GLN A 297 -16.96 -13.25 13.12
C GLN A 297 -17.93 -14.11 12.28
N LEU A 298 -17.46 -15.17 11.63
CA LEU A 298 -18.26 -16.08 10.84
C LEU A 298 -18.00 -17.53 11.28
N THR A 299 -19.06 -18.31 11.35
CA THR A 299 -18.93 -19.77 11.41
C THR A 299 -18.63 -20.33 10.01
N LEU A 300 -18.04 -21.52 9.95
CA LEU A 300 -17.75 -22.21 8.68
C LEU A 300 -19.01 -22.35 7.80
N ASN A 301 -20.15 -22.67 8.40
CA ASN A 301 -21.42 -22.76 7.68
C ASN A 301 -21.84 -21.41 7.09
N GLN A 302 -21.71 -20.31 7.85
CA GLN A 302 -21.99 -18.97 7.34
C GLN A 302 -21.07 -18.58 6.19
N CYS A 303 -19.77 -18.90 6.28
CA CYS A 303 -18.86 -18.69 5.16
C CYS A 303 -19.33 -19.41 3.89
N HIS A 304 -19.64 -20.70 3.99
CA HIS A 304 -20.13 -21.47 2.85
C HIS A 304 -21.45 -20.94 2.29
N GLU A 305 -22.38 -20.49 3.14
CA GLU A 305 -23.63 -19.86 2.71
C GLU A 305 -23.38 -18.57 1.92
N GLN A 306 -22.47 -17.71 2.39
CA GLN A 306 -22.13 -16.46 1.71
C GLN A 306 -21.38 -16.71 0.40
N ILE A 307 -20.47 -17.69 0.35
CA ILE A 307 -19.79 -18.12 -0.88
C ILE A 307 -20.81 -18.57 -1.91
N ALA A 308 -21.71 -19.50 -1.54
CA ALA A 308 -22.74 -20.01 -2.45
C ALA A 308 -23.68 -18.90 -2.96
N ALA A 309 -23.98 -17.90 -2.13
CA ALA A 309 -24.79 -16.76 -2.52
C ALA A 309 -24.08 -15.86 -3.54
N CYS A 310 -22.76 -15.61 -3.37
CA CYS A 310 -21.95 -14.90 -4.36
C CYS A 310 -21.87 -15.67 -5.68
N GLU A 311 -21.54 -16.98 -5.63
CA GLU A 311 -21.42 -17.83 -6.81
C GLU A 311 -22.72 -17.87 -7.63
N LYS A 312 -23.88 -17.92 -6.98
CA LYS A 312 -25.19 -17.86 -7.66
C LYS A 312 -25.33 -16.59 -8.52
N ILE A 313 -24.79 -15.45 -8.09
CA ILE A 313 -24.84 -14.20 -8.86
C ILE A 313 -23.75 -14.21 -9.93
N ILE A 314 -22.55 -14.66 -9.62
CA ILE A 314 -21.42 -14.75 -10.55
C ILE A 314 -21.81 -15.61 -11.77
N TYR A 315 -22.38 -16.80 -11.55
CA TYR A 315 -22.70 -17.76 -12.60
C TYR A 315 -24.15 -17.67 -13.12
N ARG A 316 -24.91 -16.62 -12.77
CA ARG A 316 -26.30 -16.46 -13.26
C ARG A 316 -26.41 -16.19 -14.77
N LYS A 317 -25.28 -15.78 -15.40
CA LYS A 317 -25.18 -15.37 -16.78
C LYS A 317 -23.87 -15.86 -17.37
N ASP A 318 -23.86 -16.19 -18.66
CA ASP A 318 -22.62 -16.35 -19.40
C ASP A 318 -22.00 -15.00 -19.72
N TRP A 319 -20.82 -14.74 -19.17
CA TRP A 319 -20.08 -13.49 -19.33
C TRP A 319 -19.12 -13.50 -20.53
N GLN A 320 -18.86 -14.68 -21.12
CA GLN A 320 -17.90 -14.82 -22.20
C GLN A 320 -18.16 -13.86 -23.37
N PRO A 321 -19.39 -13.71 -23.89
CA PRO A 321 -19.63 -12.80 -25.03
C PRO A 321 -19.35 -11.32 -24.70
N GLU A 322 -19.62 -10.89 -23.47
CA GLU A 322 -19.35 -9.50 -23.05
C GLU A 322 -17.87 -9.24 -22.84
N ILE A 323 -17.17 -10.20 -22.23
CA ILE A 323 -15.72 -10.14 -22.05
C ILE A 323 -15.05 -10.08 -23.40
N GLU A 324 -15.33 -11.03 -24.30
CA GLU A 324 -14.71 -11.07 -25.62
C GLU A 324 -14.97 -9.80 -26.44
N ASN A 325 -16.19 -9.25 -26.40
CA ASN A 325 -16.51 -8.05 -27.16
C ASN A 325 -15.86 -6.76 -26.64
N ASN A 326 -15.55 -6.68 -25.35
CA ASN A 326 -15.01 -5.48 -24.71
C ASN A 326 -13.54 -5.58 -24.32
N LEU A 327 -12.92 -6.76 -24.37
CA LEU A 327 -11.54 -7.04 -23.97
C LEU A 327 -10.52 -6.10 -24.64
N ILE A 328 -10.71 -5.86 -25.94
CA ILE A 328 -9.88 -4.96 -26.75
C ILE A 328 -10.81 -3.98 -27.46
N LYS A 329 -10.71 -2.70 -27.11
CA LYS A 329 -11.53 -1.64 -27.67
C LYS A 329 -10.67 -0.44 -28.02
N ASP A 330 -10.84 0.09 -29.24
CA ASP A 330 -10.06 1.24 -29.73
C ASP A 330 -8.55 1.05 -29.58
N ASP A 331 -8.06 -0.16 -29.87
CA ASP A 331 -6.66 -0.57 -29.75
C ASP A 331 -6.10 -0.46 -28.30
N LYS A 332 -6.96 -0.60 -27.31
CA LYS A 332 -6.63 -0.63 -25.88
C LYS A 332 -7.17 -1.90 -25.24
N LEU A 333 -6.35 -2.49 -24.39
CA LEU A 333 -6.71 -3.66 -23.62
C LEU A 333 -7.33 -3.25 -22.29
N ASP A 334 -8.40 -3.96 -21.91
CA ASP A 334 -9.01 -3.84 -20.59
C ASP A 334 -8.46 -4.93 -19.66
N TYR A 335 -7.58 -4.55 -18.74
CA TYR A 335 -6.94 -5.47 -17.80
C TYR A 335 -7.91 -6.03 -16.75
N GLN A 336 -9.02 -5.34 -16.44
CA GLN A 336 -10.04 -5.88 -15.54
C GLN A 336 -10.76 -7.05 -16.19
N LEU A 337 -11.05 -6.94 -17.49
CA LEU A 337 -11.63 -8.05 -18.25
C LEU A 337 -10.63 -9.20 -18.46
N CYS A 338 -9.33 -8.93 -18.54
CA CYS A 338 -8.32 -10.00 -18.52
C CYS A 338 -8.36 -10.77 -17.21
N ASN A 339 -8.39 -10.08 -16.07
CA ASN A 339 -8.51 -10.71 -14.75
C ASN A 339 -9.79 -11.55 -14.66
N LEU A 340 -10.92 -10.98 -15.06
CA LEU A 340 -12.20 -11.68 -15.02
C LEU A 340 -12.20 -12.93 -15.90
N ALA A 341 -11.58 -12.87 -17.08
CA ALA A 341 -11.49 -14.01 -17.98
C ALA A 341 -10.69 -15.16 -17.33
N VAL A 342 -9.59 -14.85 -16.65
CA VAL A 342 -8.80 -15.84 -15.88
C VAL A 342 -9.63 -16.44 -14.76
N GLU A 343 -10.29 -15.62 -13.95
CA GLU A 343 -11.08 -16.06 -12.80
C GLU A 343 -12.31 -16.91 -13.19
N LEU A 344 -12.87 -16.67 -14.37
CA LEU A 344 -14.00 -17.43 -14.89
C LEU A 344 -13.58 -18.59 -15.83
N ASP A 345 -12.29 -18.87 -15.96
CA ASP A 345 -11.74 -19.89 -16.87
C ASP A 345 -12.19 -19.70 -18.34
N ILE A 346 -12.30 -18.43 -18.78
CA ILE A 346 -12.66 -18.07 -20.15
C ILE A 346 -11.39 -17.92 -20.98
N ASP A 347 -11.24 -18.74 -22.03
CA ASP A 347 -10.06 -18.74 -22.88
C ASP A 347 -10.00 -17.53 -23.82
N VAL A 348 -9.36 -16.47 -23.39
CA VAL A 348 -9.07 -15.28 -24.22
C VAL A 348 -7.62 -15.22 -24.71
N TRP A 349 -6.82 -16.26 -24.43
CA TRP A 349 -5.39 -16.30 -24.73
C TRP A 349 -5.06 -15.98 -26.21
N PRO A 350 -5.74 -16.52 -27.24
CA PRO A 350 -5.41 -16.20 -28.63
C PRO A 350 -5.47 -14.72 -28.93
N ARG A 351 -6.48 -14.03 -28.38
CA ARG A 351 -6.67 -12.57 -28.56
C ARG A 351 -5.61 -11.75 -27.84
N LEU A 352 -5.27 -12.16 -26.61
CA LEU A 352 -4.22 -11.51 -25.83
C LEU A 352 -2.84 -11.68 -26.50
N PHE A 353 -2.57 -12.88 -27.02
CA PHE A 353 -1.33 -13.17 -27.72
C PHE A 353 -1.19 -12.36 -29.02
N ASP A 354 -2.24 -12.29 -29.85
CA ASP A 354 -2.26 -11.51 -31.07
C ASP A 354 -2.12 -10.00 -30.77
N PHE A 355 -2.78 -9.50 -29.71
CA PHE A 355 -2.63 -8.11 -29.27
C PHE A 355 -1.20 -7.83 -28.83
N TRP A 356 -0.59 -8.69 -28.02
CA TRP A 356 0.80 -8.53 -27.60
C TRP A 356 1.78 -8.56 -28.77
N LEU A 357 1.58 -9.40 -29.77
CA LEU A 357 2.43 -9.40 -30.98
C LEU A 357 2.38 -8.07 -31.73
N ALA A 358 1.23 -7.37 -31.70
CA ALA A 358 1.07 -6.04 -32.26
C ALA A 358 1.67 -4.93 -31.36
N HIS A 359 1.67 -5.15 -30.03
CA HIS A 359 2.10 -4.22 -29.00
C HIS A 359 3.14 -4.87 -28.07
N PRO A 360 4.35 -5.19 -28.55
CA PRO A 360 5.31 -6.00 -27.79
C PRO A 360 5.88 -5.30 -26.54
N ASP A 361 5.65 -4.01 -26.37
CA ASP A 361 6.03 -3.27 -25.16
C ASP A 361 5.01 -3.40 -24.00
N GLU A 362 3.87 -4.07 -24.25
CA GLU A 362 2.85 -4.36 -23.22
C GLU A 362 3.29 -5.52 -22.32
N THR A 363 4.36 -5.33 -21.55
CA THR A 363 4.87 -6.32 -20.60
C THR A 363 3.90 -6.67 -19.46
N PRO A 364 2.94 -5.81 -19.05
CA PRO A 364 1.87 -6.17 -18.11
C PRO A 364 0.97 -7.33 -18.58
N LEU A 365 1.04 -7.73 -19.87
CA LEU A 365 0.33 -8.90 -20.38
C LEU A 365 0.97 -10.26 -20.00
N PHE A 366 2.23 -10.30 -19.62
CA PHE A 366 2.91 -11.56 -19.32
C PHE A 366 2.23 -12.41 -18.25
N PRO A 367 1.70 -11.86 -17.13
CA PRO A 367 0.97 -12.67 -16.16
C PRO A 367 -0.19 -13.45 -16.80
N TYR A 368 -0.95 -12.81 -17.68
CA TYR A 368 -2.09 -13.44 -18.34
C TYR A 368 -1.65 -14.48 -19.39
N LEU A 369 -0.67 -14.13 -20.24
CA LEU A 369 -0.17 -15.00 -21.29
C LEU A 369 0.48 -16.28 -20.76
N LEU A 370 1.09 -16.21 -19.55
CA LEU A 370 1.78 -17.34 -18.91
C LEU A 370 0.89 -18.09 -17.90
N SER A 371 -0.30 -17.57 -17.53
CA SER A 371 -1.24 -18.24 -16.63
C SER A 371 -2.17 -19.23 -17.31
N TYR A 372 -2.47 -19.03 -18.59
CA TYR A 372 -3.38 -19.95 -19.31
C TYR A 372 -2.70 -21.27 -19.60
N GLU A 373 -3.24 -22.35 -19.05
CA GLU A 373 -2.82 -23.70 -19.38
C GLU A 373 -3.17 -24.04 -20.83
N GLY A 374 -2.30 -24.76 -21.51
CA GLY A 374 -2.51 -25.22 -22.87
C GLY A 374 -1.24 -25.64 -23.56
N GLU A 375 -1.28 -26.67 -24.36
CA GLU A 375 -0.12 -27.28 -25.00
C GLU A 375 0.64 -26.25 -25.86
N GLY A 376 1.87 -25.93 -25.46
CA GLY A 376 2.77 -25.03 -26.14
C GLY A 376 2.47 -23.52 -26.05
N ARG A 377 1.53 -23.06 -25.21
CA ARG A 377 1.20 -21.63 -25.07
C ARG A 377 2.34 -20.85 -24.40
N SER A 378 2.79 -21.28 -23.24
CA SER A 378 3.92 -20.68 -22.53
C SER A 378 5.20 -20.76 -23.35
N GLU A 379 5.46 -21.90 -24.03
CA GLU A 379 6.59 -22.04 -24.93
C GLU A 379 6.57 -21.01 -26.10
N ARG A 380 5.40 -20.73 -26.65
CA ARG A 380 5.25 -19.67 -27.69
C ARG A 380 5.57 -18.28 -27.14
N VAL A 381 5.12 -17.96 -25.92
CA VAL A 381 5.43 -16.70 -25.26
C VAL A 381 6.91 -16.58 -24.98
N LEU A 382 7.53 -17.59 -24.37
CA LEU A 382 8.96 -17.60 -24.07
C LEU A 382 9.82 -17.45 -25.33
N ARG A 383 9.50 -18.20 -26.40
CA ARG A 383 10.20 -18.07 -27.70
C ARG A 383 10.11 -16.67 -28.29
N GLN A 384 8.95 -16.00 -28.15
CA GLN A 384 8.79 -14.63 -28.64
C GLN A 384 9.60 -13.62 -27.82
N ILE A 385 9.66 -13.80 -26.47
CA ILE A 385 10.53 -13.00 -25.59
C ILE A 385 11.99 -13.24 -25.95
N GLU A 386 12.41 -14.51 -26.16
CA GLU A 386 13.78 -14.86 -26.56
C GLU A 386 14.19 -14.23 -27.89
N ALA A 387 13.25 -14.13 -28.84
CA ALA A 387 13.52 -13.55 -30.16
C ALA A 387 13.84 -12.03 -30.11
N ASP A 388 13.37 -11.33 -29.06
CA ASP A 388 13.59 -9.89 -28.88
C ASP A 388 14.05 -9.53 -27.46
N LEU A 389 14.91 -10.36 -26.87
CA LEU A 389 15.45 -10.16 -25.51
C LEU A 389 15.98 -8.73 -25.24
N PRO A 390 16.69 -8.06 -26.19
CA PRO A 390 17.17 -6.70 -25.94
C PRO A 390 16.05 -5.71 -25.58
N ARG A 391 14.84 -5.88 -26.11
CA ARG A 391 13.67 -5.04 -25.79
C ARG A 391 13.27 -5.20 -24.32
N TYR A 392 13.25 -6.43 -23.81
CA TYR A 392 12.79 -6.77 -22.45
C TYR A 392 13.90 -6.69 -21.39
N CYS A 393 15.05 -6.12 -21.73
CA CYS A 393 16.16 -5.88 -20.80
C CYS A 393 16.41 -4.38 -20.54
N VAL A 394 15.50 -3.50 -20.97
CA VAL A 394 15.65 -2.04 -20.87
C VAL A 394 15.31 -1.55 -19.48
N GLU A 395 14.27 -2.11 -18.85
CA GLU A 395 13.83 -1.75 -17.51
C GLU A 395 14.04 -2.88 -16.51
N GLN A 396 14.12 -2.49 -15.23
CA GLN A 396 14.37 -3.43 -14.13
C GLN A 396 13.29 -4.52 -14.01
N ASN A 397 12.06 -4.20 -14.38
CA ASN A 397 10.89 -5.05 -14.13
C ASN A 397 10.47 -5.91 -15.33
N ASP A 398 11.00 -5.67 -16.52
CA ASP A 398 10.53 -6.30 -17.76
C ASP A 398 10.58 -7.84 -17.73
N LEU A 399 11.62 -8.42 -17.14
CA LEU A 399 11.78 -9.88 -17.04
C LEU A 399 11.22 -10.50 -15.76
N LEU A 400 10.64 -9.75 -14.82
CA LEU A 400 10.23 -10.29 -13.52
C LEU A 400 9.16 -11.38 -13.64
N VAL A 401 8.18 -11.18 -14.51
CA VAL A 401 7.09 -12.16 -14.69
C VAL A 401 7.58 -13.42 -15.41
N PRO A 402 8.30 -13.34 -16.55
CA PRO A 402 8.94 -14.52 -17.14
C PRO A 402 9.84 -15.27 -16.16
N LEU A 403 10.60 -14.57 -15.32
CA LEU A 403 11.44 -15.20 -14.30
C LEU A 403 10.61 -15.93 -13.23
N ARG A 404 9.50 -15.35 -12.77
CA ARG A 404 8.59 -16.03 -11.83
C ARG A 404 8.00 -17.30 -12.43
N TYR A 405 7.60 -17.26 -13.68
CA TYR A 405 7.15 -18.45 -14.40
C TYR A 405 8.23 -19.52 -14.45
N LEU A 406 9.44 -19.14 -14.86
CA LEU A 406 10.58 -20.08 -14.96
C LEU A 406 10.99 -20.67 -13.60
N ASN A 407 10.71 -20.02 -12.48
CA ASN A 407 10.99 -20.57 -11.16
C ASN A 407 10.36 -21.94 -10.93
N THR A 408 9.16 -22.14 -11.45
CA THR A 408 8.40 -23.42 -11.35
C THR A 408 8.53 -24.31 -12.60
N HIS A 409 9.26 -23.84 -13.64
CA HIS A 409 9.45 -24.54 -14.92
C HIS A 409 10.93 -24.65 -15.29
N PRO A 410 11.69 -25.54 -14.60
CA PRO A 410 13.12 -25.66 -14.78
C PRO A 410 13.52 -26.02 -16.21
N GLY A 411 14.46 -25.26 -16.78
CA GLY A 411 15.06 -25.55 -18.07
C GLY A 411 14.26 -25.14 -19.30
N GLU A 412 13.11 -24.47 -19.15
CA GLU A 412 12.29 -24.05 -20.31
C GLU A 412 12.91 -22.88 -21.11
N SER A 413 13.74 -22.03 -20.50
CA SER A 413 14.45 -20.96 -21.21
C SER A 413 15.77 -20.56 -20.56
N ASP A 414 16.85 -21.15 -21.06
CA ASP A 414 18.22 -20.71 -20.71
C ASP A 414 18.48 -19.26 -21.14
N ALA A 415 17.91 -18.83 -22.25
CA ALA A 415 18.18 -17.52 -22.83
C ALA A 415 17.69 -16.38 -21.94
N ILE A 416 16.46 -16.48 -21.39
CA ILE A 416 15.88 -15.50 -20.47
C ILE A 416 16.68 -15.49 -19.15
N ILE A 417 17.02 -16.65 -18.60
CA ILE A 417 17.87 -16.76 -17.40
C ILE A 417 19.23 -16.11 -17.63
N CYS A 418 19.89 -16.37 -18.76
CA CYS A 418 21.19 -15.77 -19.11
C CYS A 418 21.06 -14.24 -19.22
N ALA A 419 20.03 -13.74 -19.90
CA ALA A 419 19.80 -12.30 -20.05
C ALA A 419 19.59 -11.62 -18.69
N ALA A 420 18.80 -12.22 -17.79
CA ALA A 420 18.59 -11.71 -16.46
C ALA A 420 19.87 -11.74 -15.59
N LEU A 421 20.67 -12.80 -15.67
CA LEU A 421 21.99 -12.89 -14.99
C LEU A 421 22.95 -11.80 -15.49
N GLU A 422 22.92 -11.45 -16.76
CA GLU A 422 23.77 -10.44 -17.41
C GLU A 422 23.18 -9.02 -17.33
N SER A 423 22.00 -8.85 -16.72
CA SER A 423 21.34 -7.55 -16.57
C SER A 423 22.21 -6.54 -15.82
N ILE A 424 22.11 -5.27 -16.20
CA ILE A 424 22.73 -4.15 -15.46
C ILE A 424 22.03 -3.89 -14.12
N PHE A 425 20.79 -4.37 -13.98
CA PHE A 425 19.99 -4.20 -12.76
C PHE A 425 20.22 -5.35 -11.78
N ASP A 426 20.34 -5.03 -10.48
CA ASP A 426 20.60 -6.01 -9.43
C ASP A 426 19.41 -6.95 -9.16
N LEU A 427 18.16 -6.46 -9.32
CA LEU A 427 16.96 -7.23 -8.99
C LEU A 427 16.77 -8.45 -9.91
N PRO A 428 16.68 -8.32 -11.25
CA PRO A 428 16.54 -9.48 -12.13
C PRO A 428 17.74 -10.44 -12.02
N ARG A 429 18.97 -9.93 -11.82
CA ARG A 429 20.16 -10.75 -11.59
C ARG A 429 20.04 -11.58 -10.31
N GLY A 430 19.59 -10.96 -9.21
CA GLY A 430 19.41 -11.63 -7.93
C GLY A 430 18.33 -12.71 -7.98
N ILE A 431 17.21 -12.43 -8.65
CA ILE A 431 16.12 -13.39 -8.87
C ILE A 431 16.59 -14.56 -9.72
N ALA A 432 17.25 -14.32 -10.86
CA ALA A 432 17.75 -15.38 -11.72
C ALA A 432 18.77 -16.29 -11.00
N CYS A 433 19.65 -15.71 -10.16
CA CYS A 433 20.53 -16.52 -9.31
C CYS A 433 19.76 -17.40 -8.31
N GLY A 434 18.65 -16.88 -7.75
CA GLY A 434 17.76 -17.63 -6.88
C GLY A 434 17.13 -18.81 -7.61
N ILE A 435 16.55 -18.56 -8.77
CA ILE A 435 15.89 -19.55 -9.61
C ILE A 435 16.85 -20.69 -9.99
N VAL A 436 18.06 -20.37 -10.44
CA VAL A 436 19.08 -21.38 -10.79
C VAL A 436 19.50 -22.19 -9.56
N ASP A 437 19.53 -21.59 -8.38
CA ASP A 437 19.80 -22.28 -7.12
C ASP A 437 18.67 -23.26 -6.74
N ASP A 438 17.43 -22.84 -6.91
CA ASP A 438 16.23 -23.65 -6.64
C ASP A 438 16.07 -24.80 -7.65
N TRP A 439 16.42 -24.59 -8.92
CA TRP A 439 16.42 -25.64 -9.93
C TRP A 439 17.42 -26.77 -9.66
N GLY A 440 18.58 -26.43 -9.11
CA GLY A 440 19.65 -27.39 -8.83
C GLY A 440 20.75 -27.43 -9.88
N PRO A 441 21.86 -28.11 -9.51
CA PRO A 441 23.11 -28.15 -10.33
C PRO A 441 22.93 -28.75 -11.71
N GLU A 442 22.01 -29.70 -11.89
CA GLU A 442 21.71 -30.38 -13.15
C GLU A 442 21.18 -29.45 -14.24
N PHE A 443 20.57 -28.32 -13.87
CA PHE A 443 20.09 -27.32 -14.80
C PHE A 443 21.12 -26.23 -15.14
N ILE A 444 22.32 -26.27 -14.56
CA ILE A 444 23.38 -25.32 -14.87
C ILE A 444 24.06 -25.71 -16.20
N THR A 445 23.45 -25.30 -17.31
CA THR A 445 23.98 -25.48 -18.64
C THR A 445 25.29 -24.71 -18.84
N PRO A 446 26.09 -25.04 -19.90
CA PRO A 446 27.27 -24.25 -20.24
C PRO A 446 26.97 -22.76 -20.52
N ALA A 447 25.76 -22.42 -21.00
CA ALA A 447 25.34 -21.06 -21.20
C ALA A 447 25.11 -20.35 -19.84
N ILE A 448 24.27 -20.91 -18.98
CA ILE A 448 24.00 -20.38 -17.63
C ILE A 448 25.32 -20.24 -16.84
N ARG A 449 26.21 -21.22 -16.92
CA ARG A 449 27.51 -21.14 -16.24
C ARG A 449 28.35 -19.94 -16.69
N ARG A 450 28.39 -19.63 -18.00
CA ARG A 450 29.08 -18.45 -18.51
C ARG A 450 28.45 -17.15 -17.99
N SER A 451 27.12 -17.09 -17.99
CA SER A 451 26.38 -15.91 -17.50
C SER A 451 26.53 -15.72 -15.98
N LEU A 452 26.60 -16.79 -15.19
CA LEU A 452 26.95 -16.72 -13.75
C LEU A 452 28.35 -16.11 -13.52
N ILE A 453 29.34 -16.47 -14.34
CA ILE A 453 30.69 -15.87 -14.25
C ILE A 453 30.65 -14.36 -14.55
N LYS A 454 29.87 -13.93 -15.53
CA LYS A 454 29.68 -12.50 -15.84
C LYS A 454 28.91 -11.80 -14.72
N ALA A 455 27.81 -12.39 -14.24
CA ALA A 455 27.00 -11.88 -13.14
C ALA A 455 27.83 -11.61 -11.88
N ARG A 456 28.79 -12.52 -11.58
CA ARG A 456 29.72 -12.36 -10.46
C ARG A 456 30.57 -11.09 -10.58
N GLN A 457 30.97 -10.72 -11.81
CA GLN A 457 31.77 -9.52 -12.07
C GLN A 457 30.95 -8.24 -12.00
N LEU A 458 29.65 -8.31 -12.32
CA LEU A 458 28.73 -7.19 -12.33
C LEU A 458 28.11 -6.91 -10.95
N SER A 459 28.04 -7.91 -10.06
CA SER A 459 27.35 -7.79 -8.80
C SER A 459 28.21 -7.08 -7.74
N ASN A 460 27.64 -6.06 -7.12
CA ASN A 460 28.16 -5.42 -5.90
C ASN A 460 27.46 -5.93 -4.62
N ASN A 461 26.54 -6.89 -4.76
CA ASN A 461 25.79 -7.48 -3.64
C ASN A 461 26.49 -8.75 -3.15
N ASP A 462 26.95 -8.73 -1.92
CA ASP A 462 27.69 -9.83 -1.30
C ASP A 462 26.88 -11.14 -1.21
N VAL A 463 25.55 -11.04 -1.01
CA VAL A 463 24.67 -12.23 -0.96
C VAL A 463 24.57 -12.88 -2.33
N VAL A 464 24.35 -12.07 -3.38
CA VAL A 464 24.29 -12.55 -4.76
C VAL A 464 25.64 -13.16 -5.17
N THR A 465 26.74 -12.50 -4.86
CA THR A 465 28.10 -13.02 -5.16
C THR A 465 28.37 -14.34 -4.47
N ALA A 466 28.02 -14.47 -3.17
CA ALA A 466 28.20 -15.72 -2.44
C ALA A 466 27.32 -16.85 -2.99
N ARG A 467 26.08 -16.54 -3.42
CA ARG A 467 25.19 -17.51 -4.07
C ARG A 467 25.81 -18.01 -5.40
N ILE A 468 26.28 -17.08 -6.23
CA ILE A 468 26.96 -17.45 -7.50
C ILE A 468 28.19 -18.35 -7.26
N ASP A 469 29.01 -18.05 -6.25
CA ASP A 469 30.18 -18.88 -5.91
C ASP A 469 29.76 -20.31 -5.50
N CYS A 470 28.66 -20.46 -4.76
CA CYS A 470 28.09 -21.77 -4.43
C CYS A 470 27.60 -22.50 -5.69
N LEU A 471 26.85 -21.85 -6.57
CA LEU A 471 26.33 -22.41 -7.81
C LEU A 471 27.48 -22.90 -8.74
N LEU A 472 28.50 -22.06 -8.91
CA LEU A 472 29.69 -22.42 -9.72
C LEU A 472 30.46 -23.60 -9.14
N ALA A 473 30.39 -23.82 -7.82
CA ALA A 473 30.95 -24.96 -7.11
C ALA A 473 30.02 -26.20 -7.08
N GLY A 474 28.84 -26.14 -7.72
CA GLY A 474 27.83 -27.20 -7.71
C GLY A 474 27.19 -27.43 -6.33
N LYS A 475 27.01 -26.36 -5.56
CA LYS A 475 26.44 -26.39 -4.21
C LYS A 475 25.24 -25.45 -4.11
N HIS A 476 24.24 -25.83 -3.30
CA HIS A 476 23.14 -24.97 -2.92
C HIS A 476 23.60 -23.88 -1.93
N PHE A 477 23.03 -22.67 -2.03
CA PHE A 477 23.34 -21.53 -1.17
C PHE A 477 22.45 -21.50 0.07
N ASP A 478 23.06 -21.53 1.25
CA ASP A 478 22.38 -21.42 2.55
C ASP A 478 22.54 -20.00 3.12
N ILE A 479 21.51 -19.19 2.99
CA ILE A 479 21.49 -17.80 3.46
C ILE A 479 21.67 -17.71 4.98
N GLY A 480 21.14 -18.67 5.75
CA GLY A 480 21.25 -18.70 7.21
C GLY A 480 22.69 -18.88 7.65
N LYS A 481 23.41 -19.82 7.02
CA LYS A 481 24.84 -20.00 7.27
C LYS A 481 25.68 -18.82 6.83
N PHE A 482 25.31 -18.15 5.74
CA PHE A 482 26.01 -16.95 5.27
C PHE A 482 25.88 -15.79 6.25
N LEU A 483 24.67 -15.49 6.74
CA LEU A 483 24.42 -14.41 7.70
C LEU A 483 25.04 -14.67 9.07
N ASN A 484 25.07 -15.94 9.53
CA ASN A 484 25.70 -16.32 10.80
C ASN A 484 27.24 -16.21 10.79
N LYS A 485 27.89 -16.25 9.64
CA LYS A 485 29.35 -16.04 9.53
C LYS A 485 29.74 -14.56 9.58
N ARG A 486 28.80 -13.62 9.47
CA ARG A 486 29.03 -12.18 9.50
C ARG A 486 28.72 -11.52 10.86
N LYS A 487 28.07 -12.29 11.78
CA LYS A 487 27.96 -11.92 13.20
C LYS A 487 29.21 -12.34 13.95
#